data_9f34b9f6f310c032306febb3e4d31bc8
#
_entry.id   9f34b9f6f310c032306febb3e4d31bc8
#
_cell.length_a   1.000
_cell.length_b   1.000
_cell.length_c   1.000
_cell.angle_alpha   90.00
_cell.angle_beta   90.00
_cell.angle_gamma   90.00
#
_symmetry.space_group_name_H-M   'P 1'
#
loop_
_entity.id
_entity.type
_entity.pdbx_description
1 polymer ?
#
loop_
_entity_poly.entity_id
_entity_poly.type
_entity_poly.pdbx_seq_one_letter_code
_entity_poly.pdbx_strand_id
1 'polypeptide(L)'
;IISPSPRKSIRHKIAFVTENRREEGLLMSIDIANNISLVSLLDFAGGLISVIDQREMTAAAQQTAQVLQLKSGDIRYQHAKALSGGNQQKVVIAKWLLSEPMIFIMDEPTRGIDVGAKYEIYTIIDRLASEGSGVLIISSELDELIGLCDRILVMSRGEIYGEFSREQFQEETILRAAFRQDDTAIPHNHDGVREEAGKQD
;
A
#
# COMPACT_ATOMS: atom_id res chain seq x y z
N ILE A 1 -21.05 7.36 -11.72
CA ILE A 1 -20.53 6.65 -10.54
C ILE A 1 -20.00 5.30 -11.03
N ILE A 2 -18.69 5.10 -10.99
CA ILE A 2 -18.09 3.81 -11.35
C ILE A 2 -18.40 2.87 -10.18
N SER A 3 -19.14 1.79 -10.45
CA SER A 3 -19.43 0.78 -9.42
C SER A 3 -18.10 0.20 -8.93
N PRO A 4 -17.74 0.36 -7.65
CA PRO A 4 -16.48 -0.14 -7.12
C PRO A 4 -16.47 -1.68 -7.17
N SER A 5 -15.36 -2.26 -7.64
CA SER A 5 -15.14 -3.69 -7.52
C SER A 5 -13.62 -3.96 -7.46
N PRO A 6 -13.16 -4.97 -6.69
CA PRO A 6 -11.75 -5.30 -6.60
C PRO A 6 -11.08 -5.53 -7.96
N ARG A 7 -11.76 -6.23 -8.88
CA ARG A 7 -11.25 -6.47 -10.23
C ARG A 7 -11.02 -5.17 -11.03
N LYS A 8 -11.90 -4.17 -10.87
CA LYS A 8 -11.71 -2.87 -11.53
C LYS A 8 -10.53 -2.12 -10.93
N SER A 9 -10.37 -2.11 -9.60
CA SER A 9 -9.24 -1.48 -8.93
C SER A 9 -7.91 -2.08 -9.40
N ILE A 10 -7.82 -3.41 -9.49
CA ILE A 10 -6.64 -4.11 -10.01
C ILE A 10 -6.36 -3.69 -11.47
N ARG A 11 -7.38 -3.63 -12.34
CA ARG A 11 -7.23 -3.17 -13.73
C ARG A 11 -6.78 -1.71 -13.81
N HIS A 12 -7.14 -0.88 -12.85
CA HIS A 12 -6.66 0.50 -12.73
C HIS A 12 -5.29 0.58 -12.04
N LYS A 13 -4.62 -0.56 -11.86
CA LYS A 13 -3.28 -0.62 -11.27
C LYS A 13 -3.22 -0.05 -9.84
N ILE A 14 -4.27 -0.30 -9.05
CA ILE A 14 -4.36 0.09 -7.64
C ILE A 14 -4.18 -1.14 -6.77
N ALA A 15 -3.20 -1.09 -5.88
CA ALA A 15 -2.93 -2.07 -4.84
C ALA A 15 -3.46 -1.59 -3.49
N PHE A 16 -3.91 -2.51 -2.64
CA PHE A 16 -4.35 -2.20 -1.29
C PHE A 16 -3.73 -3.18 -0.28
N VAL A 17 -2.81 -2.69 0.53
CA VAL A 17 -2.21 -3.41 1.65
C VAL A 17 -3.04 -3.13 2.89
N THR A 18 -3.70 -4.15 3.42
CA THR A 18 -4.63 -4.07 4.55
C THR A 18 -3.91 -4.05 5.88
N GLU A 19 -4.50 -3.40 6.90
CA GLU A 19 -3.99 -3.36 8.27
C GLU A 19 -3.83 -4.77 8.86
N ASN A 20 -4.86 -5.62 8.73
CA ASN A 20 -4.85 -6.98 9.30
C ASN A 20 -4.35 -8.01 8.29
N ARG A 21 -3.01 -8.10 8.17
CA ARG A 21 -2.38 -9.03 7.23
C ARG A 21 -2.76 -10.50 7.44
N ARG A 22 -3.09 -10.93 8.68
CA ARG A 22 -3.37 -12.34 8.99
C ARG A 22 -4.78 -12.76 8.62
N GLU A 23 -5.74 -11.86 8.69
CA GLU A 23 -7.15 -12.16 8.43
C GLU A 23 -7.54 -11.78 7.01
N GLU A 24 -6.98 -10.69 6.49
CA GLU A 24 -7.38 -10.11 5.21
C GLU A 24 -6.26 -10.17 4.16
N GLY A 25 -5.00 -10.06 4.59
CA GLY A 25 -3.87 -9.95 3.70
C GLY A 25 -3.37 -11.28 3.15
N LEU A 26 -3.42 -12.36 3.93
CA LEU A 26 -2.79 -13.65 3.65
C LEU A 26 -3.72 -14.85 3.86
N LEU A 27 -3.55 -15.85 3.04
CA LEU A 27 -4.07 -17.19 3.28
C LEU A 27 -3.04 -17.96 4.10
N MET A 28 -3.15 -17.88 5.45
CA MET A 28 -2.14 -18.32 6.41
C MET A 28 -1.75 -19.81 6.29
N SER A 29 -2.67 -20.68 5.88
CA SER A 29 -2.46 -22.12 5.72
C SER A 29 -2.07 -22.54 4.30
N ILE A 30 -1.87 -21.56 3.42
CA ILE A 30 -1.43 -21.76 2.03
C ILE A 30 0.06 -21.41 1.94
N ASP A 31 0.76 -22.00 0.99
CA ASP A 31 2.16 -21.72 0.75
C ASP A 31 2.40 -20.30 0.24
N ILE A 32 3.66 -19.86 0.32
CA ILE A 32 4.06 -18.49 -0.01
C ILE A 32 3.88 -18.19 -1.49
N ALA A 33 4.19 -19.14 -2.37
CA ALA A 33 4.09 -18.94 -3.83
C ALA A 33 2.65 -18.65 -4.25
N ASN A 34 1.69 -19.44 -3.74
CA ASN A 34 0.27 -19.22 -4.01
C ASN A 34 -0.25 -17.91 -3.37
N ASN A 35 0.24 -17.52 -2.19
CA ASN A 35 -0.10 -16.22 -1.61
C ASN A 35 0.36 -15.06 -2.48
N ILE A 36 1.61 -15.09 -2.97
CA ILE A 36 2.17 -14.05 -3.84
C ILE A 36 1.40 -13.95 -5.15
N SER A 37 1.02 -15.08 -5.74
CA SER A 37 0.37 -15.11 -7.05
C SER A 37 -1.14 -14.82 -7.01
N LEU A 38 -1.76 -14.72 -5.84
CA LEU A 38 -3.21 -14.71 -5.67
C LEU A 38 -3.92 -13.61 -6.49
N VAL A 39 -3.38 -12.39 -6.53
CA VAL A 39 -3.97 -11.25 -7.25
C VAL A 39 -3.81 -11.39 -8.76
N SER A 40 -2.67 -11.93 -9.20
CA SER A 40 -2.30 -12.11 -10.61
C SER A 40 -2.59 -13.53 -11.13
N LEU A 41 -3.36 -14.34 -10.40
CA LEU A 41 -3.58 -15.74 -10.73
C LEU A 41 -4.12 -15.95 -12.15
N LEU A 42 -4.98 -15.06 -12.61
CA LEU A 42 -5.59 -15.15 -13.95
C LEU A 42 -4.60 -14.78 -15.06
N ASP A 43 -3.53 -14.08 -14.77
CA ASP A 43 -2.49 -13.72 -15.74
C ASP A 43 -1.67 -14.94 -16.16
N PHE A 44 -1.66 -15.98 -15.32
CA PHE A 44 -1.03 -17.27 -15.58
C PHE A 44 -1.99 -18.32 -16.18
N ALA A 45 -3.23 -17.93 -16.46
CA ALA A 45 -4.22 -18.83 -17.04
C ALA A 45 -4.19 -18.72 -18.56
N GLY A 46 -3.86 -19.83 -19.24
CA GLY A 46 -3.75 -19.90 -20.70
C GLY A 46 -4.59 -21.01 -21.33
N GLY A 47 -4.71 -20.93 -22.67
CA GLY A 47 -5.39 -21.95 -23.48
C GLY A 47 -6.92 -21.87 -23.44
N LEU A 48 -7.58 -22.78 -24.22
CA LEU A 48 -9.04 -22.83 -24.37
C LEU A 48 -9.79 -23.14 -23.07
N ILE A 49 -9.14 -23.79 -22.11
CA ILE A 49 -9.73 -24.22 -20.84
C ILE A 49 -9.18 -23.48 -19.62
N SER A 50 -8.46 -22.36 -19.85
CA SER A 50 -7.93 -21.48 -18.79
C SER A 50 -7.19 -22.25 -17.67
N VAL A 51 -6.28 -23.15 -18.03
CA VAL A 51 -5.43 -23.88 -17.08
C VAL A 51 -4.28 -22.97 -16.64
N ILE A 52 -4.02 -22.92 -15.35
CA ILE A 52 -2.93 -22.14 -14.76
C ILE A 52 -1.59 -22.82 -15.03
N ASP A 53 -0.63 -22.09 -15.61
CA ASP A 53 0.75 -22.53 -15.70
C ASP A 53 1.45 -22.38 -14.32
N GLN A 54 1.48 -23.49 -13.61
CA GLN A 54 2.09 -23.54 -12.26
C GLN A 54 3.59 -23.26 -12.28
N ARG A 55 4.30 -23.54 -13.38
CA ARG A 55 5.75 -23.30 -13.48
C ARG A 55 6.02 -21.82 -13.64
N GLU A 56 5.32 -21.17 -14.55
CA GLU A 56 5.44 -19.73 -14.79
C GLU A 56 5.03 -18.96 -13.54
N MET A 57 3.88 -19.28 -12.95
CA MET A 57 3.38 -18.68 -11.70
C MET A 57 4.42 -18.78 -10.57
N THR A 58 4.98 -19.97 -10.36
CA THR A 58 5.96 -20.18 -9.29
C THR A 58 7.27 -19.42 -9.56
N ALA A 59 7.71 -19.36 -10.81
CA ALA A 59 8.91 -18.60 -11.19
C ALA A 59 8.74 -17.11 -10.95
N ALA A 60 7.60 -16.55 -11.32
CA ALA A 60 7.26 -15.14 -11.08
C ALA A 60 7.17 -14.83 -9.59
N ALA A 61 6.53 -15.70 -8.79
CA ALA A 61 6.46 -15.56 -7.35
C ALA A 61 7.86 -15.61 -6.70
N GLN A 62 8.74 -16.50 -7.16
CA GLN A 62 10.12 -16.62 -6.70
C GLN A 62 10.93 -15.35 -7.00
N GLN A 63 10.81 -14.81 -8.19
CA GLN A 63 11.47 -13.57 -8.58
C GLN A 63 11.02 -12.40 -7.71
N THR A 64 9.71 -12.27 -7.49
CA THR A 64 9.15 -11.20 -6.63
C THR A 64 9.62 -11.34 -5.17
N ALA A 65 9.65 -12.57 -4.64
CA ALA A 65 10.17 -12.85 -3.30
C ALA A 65 11.65 -12.45 -3.16
N GLN A 66 12.47 -12.70 -4.19
CA GLN A 66 13.88 -12.30 -4.21
C GLN A 66 14.04 -10.78 -4.25
N VAL A 67 13.26 -10.07 -5.09
CA VAL A 67 13.26 -8.59 -5.18
C VAL A 67 13.00 -7.96 -3.82
N LEU A 68 12.11 -8.54 -3.00
CA LEU A 68 11.79 -8.06 -1.66
C LEU A 68 12.70 -8.66 -0.56
N GLN A 69 13.71 -9.43 -0.94
CA GLN A 69 14.61 -10.09 0.01
C GLN A 69 13.84 -10.88 1.10
N LEU A 70 12.84 -11.65 0.66
CA LEU A 70 12.01 -12.44 1.56
C LEU A 70 12.85 -13.54 2.22
N LYS A 71 12.91 -13.54 3.55
CA LYS A 71 13.60 -14.57 4.32
C LYS A 71 12.64 -15.73 4.59
N SER A 72 12.74 -16.78 3.77
CA SER A 72 11.90 -17.98 3.84
C SER A 72 12.70 -19.23 3.45
N GLY A 73 12.12 -20.40 3.71
CA GLY A 73 12.53 -21.64 3.04
C GLY A 73 11.97 -21.70 1.62
N ASP A 74 11.74 -22.92 1.12
CA ASP A 74 11.14 -23.09 -0.22
C ASP A 74 9.69 -22.55 -0.23
N ILE A 75 9.46 -21.51 -1.01
CA ILE A 75 8.17 -20.82 -1.09
C ILE A 75 7.03 -21.71 -1.62
N ARG A 76 7.35 -22.82 -2.26
CA ARG A 76 6.37 -23.80 -2.80
C ARG A 76 5.73 -24.65 -1.71
N TYR A 77 6.40 -24.79 -0.57
CA TYR A 77 5.99 -25.71 0.50
C TYR A 77 5.84 -25.03 1.85
N GLN A 78 6.53 -23.88 2.06
CA GLN A 78 6.43 -23.16 3.31
C GLN A 78 5.13 -22.35 3.35
N HIS A 79 4.32 -22.59 4.37
CA HIS A 79 3.08 -21.83 4.60
C HIS A 79 3.38 -20.43 5.15
N ALA A 80 2.54 -19.44 4.81
CA ALA A 80 2.68 -18.07 5.27
C ALA A 80 2.66 -17.94 6.80
N LYS A 81 1.95 -18.81 7.52
CA LYS A 81 1.90 -18.82 8.98
C LYS A 81 3.24 -19.10 9.67
N ALA A 82 4.18 -19.73 8.97
CA ALA A 82 5.51 -20.06 9.51
C ALA A 82 6.51 -18.90 9.41
N LEU A 83 6.13 -17.79 8.77
CA LEU A 83 6.96 -16.61 8.63
C LEU A 83 6.86 -15.68 9.85
N SER A 84 7.94 -14.92 10.09
CA SER A 84 7.92 -13.76 11.01
C SER A 84 6.95 -12.68 10.52
N GLY A 85 6.51 -11.79 11.40
CA GLY A 85 5.61 -10.69 11.05
C GLY A 85 6.09 -9.84 9.89
N GLY A 86 7.37 -9.45 9.88
CA GLY A 86 7.96 -8.67 8.79
C GLY A 86 7.98 -9.43 7.46
N ASN A 87 8.29 -10.74 7.48
CA ASN A 87 8.25 -11.53 6.25
C ASN A 87 6.81 -11.81 5.78
N GLN A 88 5.84 -11.93 6.68
CA GLN A 88 4.42 -11.96 6.32
C GLN A 88 4.01 -10.67 5.60
N GLN A 89 4.43 -9.51 6.09
CA GLN A 89 4.16 -8.22 5.45
C GLN A 89 4.79 -8.12 4.06
N LYS A 90 6.03 -8.60 3.91
CA LYS A 90 6.67 -8.69 2.59
C LYS A 90 5.89 -9.56 1.61
N VAL A 91 5.28 -10.66 2.06
CA VAL A 91 4.42 -11.50 1.20
C VAL A 91 3.15 -10.74 0.79
N VAL A 92 2.55 -9.94 1.69
CA VAL A 92 1.40 -9.08 1.33
C VAL A 92 1.79 -8.06 0.26
N ILE A 93 2.95 -7.40 0.42
CA ILE A 93 3.46 -6.45 -0.58
C ILE A 93 3.78 -7.17 -1.89
N ALA A 94 4.45 -8.34 -1.83
CA ALA A 94 4.79 -9.16 -3.00
C ALA A 94 3.56 -9.55 -3.82
N LYS A 95 2.47 -9.93 -3.14
CA LYS A 95 1.18 -10.27 -3.77
C LYS A 95 0.67 -9.16 -4.68
N TRP A 96 0.81 -7.91 -4.25
CA TRP A 96 0.40 -6.76 -5.03
C TRP A 96 1.45 -6.37 -6.06
N LEU A 97 2.73 -6.40 -5.70
CA LEU A 97 3.83 -6.03 -6.60
C LEU A 97 3.80 -6.86 -7.88
N LEU A 98 3.46 -8.15 -7.80
CA LEU A 98 3.35 -9.04 -8.95
C LEU A 98 2.30 -8.58 -9.97
N SER A 99 1.29 -7.79 -9.56
CA SER A 99 0.28 -7.20 -10.45
C SER A 99 0.72 -5.87 -11.07
N GLU A 100 1.96 -5.43 -10.83
CA GLU A 100 2.57 -4.20 -11.35
C GLU A 100 1.69 -2.96 -11.12
N PRO A 101 1.34 -2.61 -9.88
CA PRO A 101 0.48 -1.48 -9.60
C PRO A 101 1.21 -0.15 -9.80
N MET A 102 0.45 0.87 -10.17
CA MET A 102 0.93 2.25 -10.24
C MET A 102 0.63 3.03 -8.95
N ILE A 103 -0.33 2.56 -8.16
CA ILE A 103 -0.75 3.20 -6.91
C ILE A 103 -0.81 2.14 -5.82
N PHE A 104 -0.11 2.39 -4.72
CA PHE A 104 -0.21 1.60 -3.50
C PHE A 104 -0.97 2.39 -2.43
N ILE A 105 -2.02 1.82 -1.88
CA ILE A 105 -2.67 2.27 -0.65
C ILE A 105 -2.25 1.30 0.44
N MET A 106 -1.58 1.78 1.48
CA MET A 106 -1.03 0.97 2.56
C MET A 106 -1.62 1.42 3.89
N ASP A 107 -2.42 0.56 4.50
CA ASP A 107 -3.06 0.80 5.79
C ASP A 107 -2.23 0.12 6.89
N GLU A 108 -1.65 0.94 7.78
CA GLU A 108 -0.78 0.50 8.90
C GLU A 108 0.28 -0.55 8.48
N PRO A 109 1.11 -0.26 7.44
CA PRO A 109 1.94 -1.28 6.80
C PRO A 109 3.00 -1.91 7.72
N THR A 110 3.30 -1.27 8.84
CA THR A 110 4.33 -1.73 9.78
C THR A 110 3.78 -2.14 11.14
N ARG A 111 2.44 -2.17 11.28
CA ARG A 111 1.80 -2.53 12.54
C ARG A 111 2.13 -3.96 12.97
N GLY A 112 2.58 -4.10 14.23
CA GLY A 112 2.84 -5.39 14.84
C GLY A 112 4.00 -6.18 14.22
N ILE A 113 5.00 -5.47 13.70
CA ILE A 113 6.30 -6.03 13.30
C ILE A 113 7.42 -5.41 14.14
N ASP A 114 8.54 -6.10 14.22
CA ASP A 114 9.70 -5.62 14.97
C ASP A 114 10.40 -4.46 14.26
N VAL A 115 11.18 -3.68 15.04
CA VAL A 115 11.85 -2.46 14.54
C VAL A 115 12.76 -2.72 13.35
N GLY A 116 13.50 -3.83 13.35
CA GLY A 116 14.39 -4.18 12.24
C GLY A 116 13.61 -4.45 10.95
N ALA A 117 12.48 -5.16 11.07
CA ALA A 117 11.60 -5.44 9.93
C ALA A 117 10.87 -4.18 9.44
N LYS A 118 10.54 -3.21 10.31
CA LYS A 118 9.98 -1.91 9.88
C LYS A 118 10.92 -1.22 8.89
N TYR A 119 12.21 -1.15 9.17
CA TYR A 119 13.19 -0.54 8.26
C TYR A 119 13.24 -1.24 6.89
N GLU A 120 13.13 -2.57 6.87
CA GLU A 120 13.07 -3.31 5.61
C GLU A 120 11.81 -2.92 4.79
N ILE A 121 10.66 -2.71 5.44
CA ILE A 121 9.42 -2.24 4.78
C ILE A 121 9.56 -0.79 4.30
N TYR A 122 10.15 0.12 5.10
CA TYR A 122 10.41 1.50 4.68
C TYR A 122 11.28 1.56 3.42
N THR A 123 12.32 0.75 3.36
CA THR A 123 13.18 0.65 2.17
C THR A 123 12.42 0.18 0.94
N ILE A 124 11.46 -0.74 1.11
CA ILE A 124 10.59 -1.20 0.02
C ILE A 124 9.68 -0.06 -0.44
N ILE A 125 9.05 0.67 0.49
CA ILE A 125 8.15 1.80 0.19
C ILE A 125 8.90 2.90 -0.56
N ASP A 126 10.07 3.30 -0.07
CA ASP A 126 10.92 4.32 -0.71
C ASP A 126 11.33 3.91 -2.12
N ARG A 127 11.69 2.64 -2.32
CA ARG A 127 12.01 2.12 -3.64
C ARG A 127 10.80 2.17 -4.58
N LEU A 128 9.60 1.76 -4.14
CA LEU A 128 8.39 1.82 -4.95
C LEU A 128 8.08 3.25 -5.40
N ALA A 129 8.22 4.22 -4.50
CA ALA A 129 8.04 5.63 -4.82
C ALA A 129 9.11 6.13 -5.81
N SER A 130 10.38 5.78 -5.61
CA SER A 130 11.49 6.16 -6.50
C SER A 130 11.38 5.54 -7.90
N GLU A 131 10.76 4.37 -8.02
CA GLU A 131 10.44 3.70 -9.29
C GLU A 131 9.17 4.28 -9.97
N GLY A 132 8.54 5.31 -9.38
CA GLY A 132 7.43 6.07 -9.97
C GLY A 132 6.03 5.64 -9.54
N SER A 133 5.90 4.75 -8.57
CA SER A 133 4.59 4.43 -8.00
C SER A 133 4.11 5.54 -7.08
N GLY A 134 2.81 5.89 -7.15
CA GLY A 134 2.16 6.70 -6.13
C GLY A 134 1.93 5.88 -4.86
N VAL A 135 2.36 6.35 -3.69
CA VAL A 135 2.17 5.63 -2.43
C VAL A 135 1.37 6.49 -1.46
N LEU A 136 0.21 5.97 -1.03
CA LEU A 136 -0.60 6.54 0.04
C LEU A 136 -0.45 5.66 1.28
N ILE A 137 0.14 6.21 2.35
CA ILE A 137 0.32 5.52 3.63
C ILE A 137 -0.69 6.06 4.63
N ILE A 138 -1.38 5.18 5.31
CA ILE A 138 -2.20 5.48 6.48
C ILE A 138 -1.44 4.89 7.66
N SER A 139 -1.08 5.73 8.62
CA SER A 139 -0.35 5.32 9.83
C SER A 139 -0.77 6.15 11.02
N SER A 140 -0.82 5.52 12.17
CA SER A 140 -0.97 6.15 13.48
C SER A 140 0.38 6.56 14.10
N GLU A 141 1.49 6.13 13.51
CA GLU A 141 2.85 6.47 13.97
C GLU A 141 3.35 7.72 13.20
N LEU A 142 3.35 8.87 13.85
CA LEU A 142 3.72 10.13 13.20
C LEU A 142 5.16 10.15 12.71
N ASP A 143 6.10 9.57 13.47
CA ASP A 143 7.52 9.47 13.09
C ASP A 143 7.71 8.72 11.76
N GLU A 144 6.88 7.69 11.52
CA GLU A 144 6.87 6.95 10.27
C GLU A 144 6.49 7.86 9.09
N LEU A 145 5.42 8.64 9.24
CA LEU A 145 4.96 9.55 8.21
C LEU A 145 5.98 10.68 7.93
N ILE A 146 6.55 11.27 8.98
CA ILE A 146 7.60 12.30 8.85
C ILE A 146 8.82 11.76 8.11
N GLY A 147 9.19 10.49 8.38
CA GLY A 147 10.35 9.86 7.77
C GLY A 147 10.19 9.48 6.29
N LEU A 148 8.96 9.11 5.88
CA LEU A 148 8.71 8.50 4.57
C LEU A 148 8.00 9.42 3.58
N CYS A 149 7.11 10.32 4.05
CA CYS A 149 6.19 11.02 3.17
C CYS A 149 6.75 12.36 2.68
N ASP A 150 6.30 12.79 1.50
CA ASP A 150 6.54 14.13 0.97
C ASP A 150 5.45 15.10 1.41
N ARG A 151 4.28 14.55 1.77
CA ARG A 151 3.09 15.31 2.18
C ARG A 151 2.29 14.51 3.20
N ILE A 152 1.81 15.19 4.25
CA ILE A 152 0.97 14.59 5.29
C ILE A 152 -0.40 15.28 5.29
N LEU A 153 -1.46 14.47 5.20
CA LEU A 153 -2.84 14.89 5.41
C LEU A 153 -3.27 14.42 6.79
N VAL A 154 -3.69 15.37 7.62
CA VAL A 154 -4.20 15.06 8.96
C VAL A 154 -5.71 14.90 8.90
N MET A 155 -6.19 13.72 9.27
CA MET A 155 -7.61 13.45 9.36
C MET A 155 -8.06 13.41 10.82
N SER A 156 -9.12 14.13 11.14
CA SER A 156 -9.73 14.14 12.47
C SER A 156 -11.25 14.10 12.36
N ARG A 157 -11.89 13.15 13.06
CA ARG A 157 -13.34 12.96 13.11
C ARG A 157 -14.00 12.86 11.71
N GLY A 158 -13.33 12.18 10.77
CA GLY A 158 -13.85 11.96 9.42
C GLY A 158 -13.63 13.11 8.44
N GLU A 159 -12.91 14.18 8.83
CA GLU A 159 -12.60 15.34 8.00
C GLU A 159 -11.09 15.53 7.87
N ILE A 160 -10.63 16.02 6.71
CA ILE A 160 -9.25 16.46 6.54
C ILE A 160 -9.13 17.83 7.21
N TYR A 161 -8.30 17.88 8.26
CA TYR A 161 -8.15 19.08 9.10
C TYR A 161 -6.85 19.84 8.82
N GLY A 162 -5.87 19.21 8.21
CA GLY A 162 -4.61 19.85 7.85
C GLY A 162 -3.91 19.13 6.70
N GLU A 163 -3.13 19.90 5.96
CA GLU A 163 -2.22 19.41 4.92
C GLU A 163 -0.86 20.08 5.12
N PHE A 164 0.20 19.28 5.15
CA PHE A 164 1.55 19.71 5.41
C PHE A 164 2.48 19.17 4.32
N SER A 165 3.29 20.06 3.71
CA SER A 165 4.40 19.67 2.87
C SER A 165 5.63 19.31 3.72
N ARG A 166 6.63 18.67 3.12
CA ARG A 166 7.82 18.19 3.84
C ARG A 166 8.55 19.30 4.60
N GLU A 167 8.59 20.52 4.05
CA GLU A 167 9.21 21.69 4.67
C GLU A 167 8.46 22.19 5.92
N GLN A 168 7.20 21.79 6.04
CA GLN A 168 6.30 22.17 7.15
C GLN A 168 6.21 21.10 8.23
N PHE A 169 6.95 20.00 8.11
CA PHE A 169 6.88 18.90 9.06
C PHE A 169 7.46 19.33 10.41
N GLN A 170 6.57 19.59 11.33
CA GLN A 170 6.84 19.85 12.73
C GLN A 170 5.85 19.01 13.55
N GLU A 171 6.36 18.10 14.34
CA GLU A 171 5.57 17.14 15.12
C GLU A 171 4.46 17.83 15.91
N GLU A 172 4.80 18.88 16.65
CA GLU A 172 3.85 19.63 17.47
C GLU A 172 2.70 20.21 16.63
N THR A 173 3.00 20.78 15.45
CA THR A 173 2.00 21.38 14.56
C THR A 173 1.05 20.34 14.00
N ILE A 174 1.59 19.19 13.58
CA ILE A 174 0.79 18.09 13.04
C ILE A 174 -0.10 17.49 14.13
N LEU A 175 0.43 17.31 15.35
CA LEU A 175 -0.35 16.82 16.49
C LEU A 175 -1.46 17.79 16.91
N ARG A 176 -1.20 19.11 16.93
CA ARG A 176 -2.24 20.13 17.19
C ARG A 176 -3.39 19.99 16.20
N ALA A 177 -3.09 19.85 14.90
CA ALA A 177 -4.11 19.64 13.87
C ALA A 177 -4.91 18.36 14.13
N ALA A 178 -4.25 17.25 14.51
CA ALA A 178 -4.91 15.99 14.82
C ALA A 178 -5.88 16.09 16.01
N PHE A 179 -5.53 16.85 17.02
CA PHE A 179 -6.35 17.08 18.21
C PHE A 179 -7.33 18.27 18.09
N ARG A 180 -7.31 18.98 16.96
CA ARG A 180 -8.13 20.20 16.73
C ARG A 180 -7.93 21.25 17.86
N GLN A 181 -6.69 21.44 18.31
CA GLN A 181 -6.39 22.39 19.40
C GLN A 181 -6.26 23.84 18.93
N ASP A 182 -6.21 24.08 17.62
CA ASP A 182 -6.19 25.44 17.07
C ASP A 182 -7.59 25.84 16.61
N ASP A 183 -8.16 26.89 17.22
CA ASP A 183 -9.40 27.54 16.77
C ASP A 183 -9.24 28.30 15.44
N THR A 184 -8.04 28.30 14.85
CA THR A 184 -7.76 28.96 13.58
C THR A 184 -7.73 27.91 12.46
N ALA A 185 -8.85 27.79 11.76
CA ALA A 185 -8.93 27.05 10.50
C ALA A 185 -7.78 27.46 9.56
N ILE A 186 -6.94 26.53 9.18
CA ILE A 186 -6.00 26.74 8.08
C ILE A 186 -6.86 27.02 6.84
N PRO A 187 -6.67 28.13 6.13
CA PRO A 187 -7.48 28.45 4.97
C PRO A 187 -7.25 27.36 3.92
N HIS A 188 -8.31 26.63 3.61
CA HIS A 188 -8.33 25.78 2.44
C HIS A 188 -8.15 26.66 1.21
N ASN A 189 -6.99 26.61 0.59
CA ASN A 189 -6.71 27.30 -0.67
C ASN A 189 -7.45 26.54 -1.80
N HIS A 190 -8.77 26.71 -1.83
CA HIS A 190 -9.65 26.29 -2.91
C HIS A 190 -9.83 27.42 -3.92
N ASP A 191 -8.74 28.15 -4.26
CA ASP A 191 -8.74 29.07 -5.38
C ASP A 191 -8.20 28.35 -6.62
N GLY A 192 -9.10 27.97 -7.46
CA GLY A 192 -8.72 27.53 -8.79
C GLY A 192 -9.70 26.55 -9.43
N VAL A 193 -10.82 27.01 -9.86
CA VAL A 193 -11.54 26.82 -11.13
C VAL A 193 -13.03 27.12 -10.87
N ARG A 194 -13.38 28.39 -10.92
CA ARG A 194 -14.72 28.77 -11.35
C ARG A 194 -14.61 29.21 -12.79
N GLU A 195 -15.01 28.34 -13.69
CA GLU A 195 -15.33 28.71 -15.06
C GLU A 195 -16.36 29.82 -15.07
N GLU A 196 -15.98 30.93 -15.67
CA GLU A 196 -16.91 31.94 -16.14
C GLU A 196 -17.75 31.34 -17.28
N ALA A 197 -18.96 30.91 -16.97
CA ALA A 197 -19.99 30.76 -18.00
C ALA A 197 -20.60 32.13 -18.24
N GLY A 198 -20.07 32.81 -19.26
CA GLY A 198 -20.56 34.09 -19.75
C GLY A 198 -22.02 34.02 -20.16
N LYS A 199 -22.78 35.00 -19.71
CA LYS A 199 -23.99 35.48 -20.35
C LYS A 199 -23.59 36.22 -21.61
N GLN A 200 -24.12 35.79 -22.72
CA GLN A 200 -24.42 36.67 -23.87
C GLN A 200 -25.71 36.20 -24.53
N ASP A 201 -26.68 37.13 -24.50
CA ASP A 201 -27.84 37.36 -25.35
C ASP A 201 -28.76 36.17 -25.71
#